data_1a88b2ed489a1522957f0cecfdfdddcb
#
_entry.id   1a88b2ed489a1522957f0cecfdfdddcb
#
_cell.length_a   1.000
_cell.length_b   1.000
_cell.length_c   1.000
_cell.angle_alpha   90.00
_cell.angle_beta   90.00
_cell.angle_gamma   90.00
#
_symmetry.space_group_name_H-M   'P 1'
#
loop_
_entity.id
_entity.type
_entity.pdbx_description
1 polymer ?
#
loop_
_entity_poly.entity_id
_entity_poly.type
_entity_poly.pdbx_seq_one_letter_code
_entity_poly.pdbx_strand_id
1 'polypeptide(L)'
;MRDKFTGFFYCLFLMCIPVVLSAQKKNVMFTDITLKAGIDFKYTIGDYSYKNIIESSGSGITVFDYNNDGLMDLYLMNGTWLEGISDPDGKVFRNSHNELYKNNGDGTFTEVSGKAGIGGHQWSMAAGAIDLDNDGFQDLYVLNYGPNVFYKNNGNGTFTDITNSLGLSGPDKLNGFTKWSIGVSFWDYNLDGRLDAMVGNFMAFDPSYVSPATPGMMPSPTEYNGQASMLYEQQPDGKFIDVTRKNNLYYPDSKCMGLTVFDYDDDGDLDIFQANDHQLNFMFRNDNGVYKEVGVECGVAASSQGKGTGSMHGSIGDIDGDGLIDILVSDLDYGALYKNTGNGLFVDITRESGLEAAMAGKGGWGAALFDYDNDGDLDIVVANGTAEELILQYPLLLENDGKGHFKNVGKERGAYFSTKRSGRGLAVWDFDNDGDMDIIVSHVDKQATAALLRNDGGNNNHWLGLTLKGKHGPAAAIGAKVVVTAGDKKQVLVNQWATSYLSNNDPRLHIGLGQKKQIDQLEIYWSDGVKEVYKNITSDHYLTILQGTGIVKNY
;
A
#
# COMPACT_ATOMS: atom_id res chain seq x y z
N MET A 1 55.42 84.35 0.08
CA MET A 1 54.19 84.00 0.73
C MET A 1 53.81 82.65 0.17
N ARG A 2 53.91 81.59 0.99
CA ARG A 2 53.85 80.21 0.56
C ARG A 2 52.48 79.65 0.97
N ASP A 3 51.72 79.19 -0.02
CA ASP A 3 50.47 78.46 0.22
C ASP A 3 50.80 76.99 0.39
N LYS A 4 50.26 76.46 1.47
CA LYS A 4 50.32 75.02 1.76
C LYS A 4 49.05 74.34 1.27
N PHE A 5 49.15 73.45 0.27
CA PHE A 5 48.12 72.48 -0.11
C PHE A 5 48.17 71.24 0.80
N THR A 6 47.08 71.04 1.52
CA THR A 6 46.88 69.77 2.27
C THR A 6 45.92 68.89 1.45
N GLY A 7 46.49 67.83 0.87
CA GLY A 7 45.67 66.81 0.18
C GLY A 7 45.07 65.80 1.18
N PHE A 8 43.74 65.65 1.14
CA PHE A 8 43.04 64.60 1.83
C PHE A 8 42.92 63.35 0.91
N PHE A 9 43.57 62.26 1.32
CA PHE A 9 43.38 60.94 0.70
C PHE A 9 42.14 60.28 1.33
N TYR A 10 41.05 60.08 0.56
CA TYR A 10 39.92 59.20 0.93
C TYR A 10 40.29 57.78 0.53
N CYS A 11 40.55 56.92 1.50
CA CYS A 11 40.58 55.47 1.30
C CYS A 11 39.14 54.93 1.23
N LEU A 12 38.69 54.56 0.05
CA LEU A 12 37.43 53.79 -0.13
C LEU A 12 37.70 52.34 0.30
N PHE A 13 37.21 51.95 1.46
CA PHE A 13 37.13 50.56 1.87
C PHE A 13 35.90 49.91 1.14
N LEU A 14 36.15 49.13 0.08
CA LEU A 14 35.14 48.25 -0.47
C LEU A 14 34.92 47.08 0.53
N MET A 15 33.85 47.13 1.30
CA MET A 15 33.36 45.94 2.02
C MET A 15 32.77 44.97 0.99
N CYS A 16 33.52 43.92 0.64
CA CYS A 16 32.96 42.74 0.02
C CYS A 16 32.06 42.04 1.05
N ILE A 17 30.75 42.28 0.96
CA ILE A 17 29.75 41.45 1.66
C ILE A 17 29.68 40.11 0.87
N PRO A 18 30.02 38.96 1.46
CA PRO A 18 29.79 37.71 0.80
C PRO A 18 28.26 37.54 0.66
N VAL A 19 27.77 37.57 -0.55
CA VAL A 19 26.41 37.10 -0.87
C VAL A 19 26.44 35.60 -0.67
N VAL A 20 26.04 35.15 0.50
CA VAL A 20 25.70 33.75 0.71
C VAL A 20 24.43 33.54 -0.12
N LEU A 21 24.59 33.01 -1.33
CA LEU A 21 23.47 32.40 -2.05
C LEU A 21 23.04 31.20 -1.18
N SER A 22 22.07 31.39 -0.31
CA SER A 22 21.27 30.32 0.22
C SER A 22 20.62 29.68 -1.01
N ALA A 23 21.03 28.46 -1.35
CA ALA A 23 20.28 27.65 -2.28
C ALA A 23 18.85 27.56 -1.71
N GLN A 24 17.89 28.16 -2.41
CA GLN A 24 16.49 28.09 -2.02
C GLN A 24 16.12 26.59 -2.13
N LYS A 25 15.78 25.92 -1.02
CA LYS A 25 15.30 24.55 -1.04
C LYS A 25 14.17 24.50 -2.07
N LYS A 26 14.28 23.58 -3.02
CA LYS A 26 13.24 23.35 -4.01
C LYS A 26 12.01 22.87 -3.23
N ASN A 27 10.86 23.52 -3.39
CA ASN A 27 9.64 23.03 -2.76
C ASN A 27 9.32 21.65 -3.33
N VAL A 28 8.95 20.70 -2.48
CA VAL A 28 8.42 19.41 -2.90
C VAL A 28 7.18 19.62 -3.75
N MET A 29 7.14 19.02 -4.93
CA MET A 29 6.04 19.15 -5.88
C MET A 29 5.81 17.81 -6.60
N PHE A 30 4.57 17.39 -6.69
CA PHE A 30 4.17 16.22 -7.48
C PHE A 30 3.80 16.63 -8.90
N THR A 31 4.49 16.06 -9.88
CA THR A 31 4.28 16.28 -11.31
C THR A 31 3.66 15.05 -11.95
N ASP A 32 2.49 15.18 -12.57
CA ASP A 32 1.89 14.10 -13.37
C ASP A 32 2.71 13.89 -14.64
N ILE A 33 3.39 12.75 -14.70
CA ILE A 33 4.25 12.34 -15.83
C ILE A 33 3.67 11.14 -16.61
N THR A 34 2.48 10.71 -16.31
CA THR A 34 1.85 9.47 -16.80
C THR A 34 2.06 9.21 -18.30
N LEU A 35 1.62 10.15 -19.13
CA LEU A 35 1.74 10.01 -20.58
C LEU A 35 3.19 10.10 -21.06
N LYS A 36 4.02 10.90 -20.40
CA LYS A 36 5.46 11.00 -20.71
C LYS A 36 6.18 9.72 -20.34
N ALA A 37 5.76 9.09 -19.26
CA ALA A 37 6.29 7.81 -18.80
C ALA A 37 5.82 6.61 -19.66
N GLY A 38 4.88 6.80 -20.60
CA GLY A 38 4.37 5.73 -21.47
C GLY A 38 3.33 4.85 -20.78
N ILE A 39 2.69 5.31 -19.71
CA ILE A 39 1.60 4.60 -19.03
C ILE A 39 0.28 5.11 -19.60
N ASP A 40 -0.46 4.24 -20.30
CA ASP A 40 -1.75 4.56 -20.91
C ASP A 40 -2.90 3.66 -20.40
N PHE A 41 -2.64 2.90 -19.33
CA PHE A 41 -3.60 2.03 -18.67
C PHE A 41 -4.91 2.73 -18.33
N LYS A 42 -6.01 2.11 -18.72
CA LYS A 42 -7.37 2.53 -18.37
C LYS A 42 -8.13 1.36 -17.79
N TYR A 43 -8.55 1.52 -16.54
CA TYR A 43 -9.43 0.55 -15.92
C TYR A 43 -10.78 0.50 -16.63
N THR A 44 -11.30 -0.70 -16.88
CA THR A 44 -12.67 -0.88 -17.36
C THR A 44 -13.55 -1.49 -16.28
N ILE A 45 -14.76 -0.99 -16.18
CA ILE A 45 -15.82 -1.54 -15.34
C ILE A 45 -16.64 -2.62 -16.07
N GLY A 46 -16.15 -3.13 -17.20
CA GLY A 46 -16.77 -4.21 -17.98
C GLY A 46 -17.85 -3.77 -18.95
N ASP A 47 -18.40 -2.55 -18.81
CA ASP A 47 -19.35 -1.93 -19.76
C ASP A 47 -19.33 -0.41 -19.67
N TYR A 48 -20.40 0.26 -20.08
CA TYR A 48 -20.53 1.72 -20.06
C TYR A 48 -21.50 2.23 -18.98
N SER A 49 -22.13 1.33 -18.24
CA SER A 49 -23.01 1.68 -17.14
C SER A 49 -22.28 1.65 -15.79
N TYR A 50 -22.97 2.00 -14.72
CA TYR A 50 -22.44 1.93 -13.36
C TYR A 50 -23.63 1.54 -12.47
N LYS A 51 -23.94 0.23 -12.45
CA LYS A 51 -25.17 -0.30 -11.87
C LYS A 51 -24.93 -1.39 -10.82
N ASN A 52 -23.74 -2.02 -10.88
CA ASN A 52 -23.41 -3.15 -10.04
C ASN A 52 -22.24 -2.80 -9.12
N ILE A 53 -22.28 -3.31 -7.89
CA ILE A 53 -21.24 -3.04 -6.89
C ILE A 53 -19.82 -3.51 -7.34
N ILE A 54 -19.76 -4.53 -8.21
CA ILE A 54 -18.47 -4.98 -8.76
C ILE A 54 -17.83 -3.90 -9.65
N GLU A 55 -18.61 -3.06 -10.29
CA GLU A 55 -18.16 -1.95 -11.15
C GLU A 55 -17.55 -0.81 -10.34
N SER A 56 -17.93 -0.69 -9.07
CA SER A 56 -17.39 0.32 -8.16
C SER A 56 -16.08 -0.08 -7.51
N SER A 57 -15.73 -1.36 -7.55
CA SER A 57 -14.57 -1.95 -6.87
C SER A 57 -13.49 -2.34 -7.88
N GLY A 58 -12.28 -2.64 -7.41
CA GLY A 58 -11.17 -3.11 -8.24
C GLY A 58 -10.13 -2.04 -8.55
N SER A 59 -9.42 -2.21 -9.65
CA SER A 59 -8.34 -1.32 -10.09
C SER A 59 -7.15 -1.28 -9.12
N GLY A 60 -6.76 -2.43 -8.56
CA GLY A 60 -5.61 -2.56 -7.68
C GLY A 60 -4.28 -2.34 -8.41
N ILE A 61 -3.22 -2.12 -7.62
CA ILE A 61 -1.86 -1.81 -8.08
C ILE A 61 -0.86 -2.67 -7.32
N THR A 62 0.12 -3.25 -8.02
CA THR A 62 1.23 -3.95 -7.35
C THR A 62 2.56 -3.44 -7.90
N VAL A 63 3.40 -2.96 -7.00
CA VAL A 63 4.77 -2.53 -7.28
C VAL A 63 5.73 -3.66 -6.90
N PHE A 64 6.59 -4.10 -7.82
CA PHE A 64 7.57 -5.17 -7.58
C PHE A 64 8.65 -5.19 -8.66
N ASP A 65 9.79 -5.80 -8.39
CA ASP A 65 10.87 -6.01 -9.38
C ASP A 65 10.72 -7.40 -10.00
N TYR A 66 9.98 -7.49 -11.14
CA TYR A 66 9.66 -8.79 -11.74
C TYR A 66 10.84 -9.46 -12.43
N ASN A 67 11.85 -8.69 -12.83
CA ASN A 67 12.97 -9.17 -13.62
C ASN A 67 14.30 -9.11 -12.87
N ASN A 68 14.28 -8.68 -11.59
CA ASN A 68 15.40 -8.60 -10.68
C ASN A 68 16.53 -7.67 -11.20
N ASP A 69 16.16 -6.57 -11.91
CA ASP A 69 17.12 -5.58 -12.40
C ASP A 69 17.35 -4.40 -11.41
N GLY A 70 16.64 -4.37 -10.28
CA GLY A 70 16.75 -3.37 -9.22
C GLY A 70 15.87 -2.14 -9.44
N LEU A 71 15.06 -2.14 -10.50
CA LEU A 71 14.03 -1.14 -10.75
C LEU A 71 12.66 -1.71 -10.42
N MET A 72 11.83 -0.94 -9.75
CA MET A 72 10.48 -1.37 -9.45
C MET A 72 9.61 -1.24 -10.68
N ASP A 73 8.90 -2.32 -11.02
CA ASP A 73 7.94 -2.44 -12.11
C ASP A 73 6.51 -2.28 -11.59
N LEU A 74 5.54 -2.16 -12.49
CA LEU A 74 4.16 -1.84 -12.15
C LEU A 74 3.19 -2.85 -12.76
N TYR A 75 2.36 -3.50 -11.93
CA TYR A 75 1.27 -4.37 -12.39
C TYR A 75 -0.08 -3.76 -12.02
N LEU A 76 -0.91 -3.52 -13.03
CA LEU A 76 -2.22 -2.88 -12.91
C LEU A 76 -3.33 -3.89 -13.21
N MET A 77 -4.23 -4.12 -12.24
CA MET A 77 -5.36 -5.02 -12.36
C MET A 77 -6.51 -4.36 -13.12
N ASN A 78 -7.18 -5.13 -13.98
CA ASN A 78 -8.28 -4.64 -14.81
C ASN A 78 -9.58 -5.43 -14.61
N GLY A 79 -10.71 -4.76 -14.86
CA GLY A 79 -11.99 -5.40 -15.03
C GLY A 79 -12.15 -6.00 -16.42
N THR A 80 -13.22 -6.73 -16.64
CA THR A 80 -13.57 -7.32 -17.95
C THR A 80 -15.10 -7.41 -18.08
N TRP A 81 -15.60 -7.62 -19.27
CA TRP A 81 -17.01 -7.92 -19.46
C TRP A 81 -17.37 -9.31 -18.91
N LEU A 82 -18.42 -9.38 -18.09
CA LEU A 82 -18.94 -10.63 -17.52
C LEU A 82 -20.36 -10.91 -18.00
N GLU A 83 -20.58 -12.14 -18.50
CA GLU A 83 -21.89 -12.58 -18.93
C GLU A 83 -22.88 -12.64 -17.74
N GLY A 84 -24.07 -12.05 -17.91
CA GLY A 84 -25.08 -11.98 -16.87
C GLY A 84 -24.88 -10.91 -15.81
N ILE A 85 -23.80 -10.13 -15.89
CA ILE A 85 -23.48 -9.00 -15.02
C ILE A 85 -23.38 -7.72 -15.85
N SER A 86 -22.43 -7.68 -16.79
CA SER A 86 -22.17 -6.51 -17.63
C SER A 86 -23.21 -6.35 -18.74
N ASP A 87 -23.52 -5.12 -19.09
CA ASP A 87 -24.45 -4.80 -20.17
C ASP A 87 -23.94 -5.33 -21.54
N PRO A 88 -24.83 -5.67 -22.48
CA PRO A 88 -24.44 -6.27 -23.78
C PRO A 88 -23.54 -5.40 -24.67
N ASP A 89 -23.60 -4.08 -24.52
CA ASP A 89 -22.78 -3.11 -25.25
C ASP A 89 -21.34 -3.08 -24.76
N GLY A 90 -21.07 -3.57 -23.52
CA GLY A 90 -19.75 -3.73 -22.93
C GLY A 90 -18.93 -4.91 -23.48
N LYS A 91 -19.46 -5.71 -24.42
CA LYS A 91 -18.74 -6.88 -24.98
C LYS A 91 -17.38 -6.55 -25.61
N VAL A 92 -17.14 -5.31 -25.95
CA VAL A 92 -15.84 -4.82 -26.43
C VAL A 92 -14.74 -5.00 -25.38
N PHE A 93 -15.09 -5.01 -24.09
CA PHE A 93 -14.17 -5.18 -22.95
C PHE A 93 -13.91 -6.66 -22.57
N ARG A 94 -14.47 -7.64 -23.31
CA ARG A 94 -14.29 -9.07 -23.04
C ARG A 94 -12.82 -9.52 -23.05
N ASN A 95 -11.98 -8.80 -23.79
CA ASN A 95 -10.54 -9.08 -23.89
C ASN A 95 -9.69 -8.07 -23.11
N SER A 96 -10.27 -7.27 -22.24
CA SER A 96 -9.49 -6.45 -21.31
C SER A 96 -8.64 -7.37 -20.41
N HIS A 97 -7.47 -6.91 -20.06
CA HIS A 97 -6.48 -7.69 -19.34
C HIS A 97 -5.73 -6.82 -18.35
N ASN A 98 -5.07 -7.46 -17.40
CA ASN A 98 -4.13 -6.80 -16.51
C ASN A 98 -2.88 -6.39 -17.30
N GLU A 99 -2.23 -5.31 -16.87
CA GLU A 99 -1.06 -4.79 -17.56
C GLU A 99 0.17 -4.76 -16.67
N LEU A 100 1.27 -5.38 -17.16
CA LEU A 100 2.60 -5.29 -16.56
C LEU A 100 3.41 -4.25 -17.33
N TYR A 101 3.84 -3.21 -16.65
CA TYR A 101 4.70 -2.17 -17.15
C TYR A 101 6.12 -2.36 -16.62
N LYS A 102 7.06 -2.73 -17.51
CA LYS A 102 8.48 -2.78 -17.19
C LYS A 102 9.05 -1.38 -17.06
N ASN A 103 9.73 -1.08 -15.97
CA ASN A 103 10.52 0.12 -15.81
C ASN A 103 11.79 0.07 -16.68
N ASN A 104 12.02 1.08 -17.51
CA ASN A 104 13.18 1.14 -18.41
C ASN A 104 14.41 1.82 -17.77
N GLY A 105 14.29 2.39 -16.55
CA GLY A 105 15.35 3.08 -15.84
C GLY A 105 15.68 4.49 -16.37
N ASP A 106 14.87 5.02 -17.28
CA ASP A 106 15.02 6.35 -17.87
C ASP A 106 13.79 7.26 -17.61
N GLY A 107 12.95 6.87 -16.66
CA GLY A 107 11.68 7.52 -16.34
C GLY A 107 10.53 7.14 -17.27
N THR A 108 10.70 6.09 -18.10
CA THR A 108 9.66 5.54 -18.96
C THR A 108 9.38 4.07 -18.65
N PHE A 109 8.23 3.59 -19.10
CA PHE A 109 7.77 2.22 -18.94
C PHE A 109 7.39 1.60 -20.27
N THR A 110 7.50 0.27 -20.36
CA THR A 110 7.08 -0.51 -21.52
C THR A 110 6.08 -1.57 -21.08
N GLU A 111 4.89 -1.59 -21.68
CA GLU A 111 3.90 -2.66 -21.46
C GLU A 111 4.44 -4.00 -22.00
N VAL A 112 4.44 -5.04 -21.15
CA VAL A 112 5.06 -6.34 -21.46
C VAL A 112 4.19 -7.55 -21.08
N SER A 113 2.92 -7.38 -20.68
CA SER A 113 2.03 -8.44 -20.17
C SER A 113 1.90 -9.62 -21.12
N GLY A 114 1.73 -9.34 -22.40
CA GLY A 114 1.63 -10.38 -23.43
C GLY A 114 2.91 -11.21 -23.57
N LYS A 115 4.08 -10.58 -23.46
CA LYS A 115 5.38 -11.26 -23.47
C LYS A 115 5.63 -12.03 -22.18
N ALA A 116 5.25 -11.45 -21.04
CA ALA A 116 5.40 -12.05 -19.73
C ALA A 116 4.42 -13.21 -19.48
N GLY A 117 3.29 -13.25 -20.19
CA GLY A 117 2.28 -14.31 -20.06
C GLY A 117 1.34 -14.14 -18.85
N ILE A 118 1.17 -12.91 -18.34
CA ILE A 118 0.36 -12.62 -17.12
C ILE A 118 -0.79 -11.62 -17.35
N GLY A 119 -1.20 -11.38 -18.59
CA GLY A 119 -2.31 -10.46 -18.87
C GLY A 119 -3.61 -10.85 -18.16
N GLY A 120 -3.96 -12.14 -18.12
CA GLY A 120 -5.23 -12.59 -17.53
C GLY A 120 -6.45 -11.95 -18.21
N HIS A 121 -7.62 -12.59 -18.13
CA HIS A 121 -8.87 -12.04 -18.66
C HIS A 121 -10.02 -12.15 -17.64
N GLN A 122 -9.68 -12.40 -16.37
CA GLN A 122 -10.64 -12.38 -15.27
C GLN A 122 -10.88 -10.94 -14.82
N TRP A 123 -11.95 -10.73 -14.06
CA TRP A 123 -12.09 -9.48 -13.33
C TRP A 123 -11.17 -9.52 -12.12
N SER A 124 -9.99 -8.92 -12.27
CA SER A 124 -8.95 -8.94 -11.25
C SER A 124 -9.11 -7.76 -10.28
N MET A 125 -8.89 -8.03 -8.99
CA MET A 125 -9.04 -7.06 -7.93
C MET A 125 -7.70 -6.58 -7.40
N ALA A 126 -6.89 -7.50 -6.91
CA ALA A 126 -5.60 -7.25 -6.29
C ALA A 126 -4.57 -8.29 -6.73
N ALA A 127 -3.30 -8.04 -6.46
CA ALA A 127 -2.27 -9.07 -6.58
C ALA A 127 -1.24 -8.92 -5.46
N GLY A 128 -0.68 -10.05 -5.01
CA GLY A 128 0.46 -10.10 -4.10
C GLY A 128 1.70 -10.61 -4.84
N ALA A 129 2.82 -9.89 -4.74
CA ALA A 129 4.10 -10.31 -5.29
C ALA A 129 4.99 -10.87 -4.18
N ILE A 130 5.46 -12.11 -4.32
CA ILE A 130 6.22 -12.83 -3.31
C ILE A 130 7.17 -13.84 -3.95
N ASP A 131 8.38 -13.97 -3.44
CA ASP A 131 9.31 -15.05 -3.81
C ASP A 131 8.93 -16.30 -2.99
N LEU A 132 8.00 -17.12 -3.52
CA LEU A 132 7.41 -18.23 -2.75
C LEU A 132 8.38 -19.39 -2.56
N ASP A 133 9.23 -19.69 -3.54
CA ASP A 133 10.16 -20.82 -3.51
C ASP A 133 11.61 -20.41 -3.25
N ASN A 134 11.84 -19.14 -2.91
CA ASN A 134 13.14 -18.57 -2.56
C ASN A 134 14.20 -18.73 -3.68
N ASP A 135 13.77 -18.61 -4.94
CA ASP A 135 14.67 -18.62 -6.10
C ASP A 135 15.24 -17.25 -6.46
N GLY A 136 14.83 -16.20 -5.73
CA GLY A 136 15.28 -14.82 -5.89
C GLY A 136 14.41 -13.99 -6.84
N PHE A 137 13.38 -14.56 -7.45
CA PHE A 137 12.42 -13.87 -8.31
C PHE A 137 11.04 -13.82 -7.65
N GLN A 138 10.39 -12.67 -7.70
CA GLN A 138 9.06 -12.52 -7.15
C GLN A 138 8.01 -13.16 -8.07
N ASP A 139 7.24 -14.09 -7.52
CA ASP A 139 6.03 -14.68 -8.11
C ASP A 139 4.85 -13.72 -7.95
N LEU A 140 3.72 -14.00 -8.62
CA LEU A 140 2.55 -13.13 -8.57
C LEU A 140 1.27 -13.93 -8.30
N TYR A 141 0.56 -13.61 -7.22
CA TYR A 141 -0.75 -14.19 -6.91
C TYR A 141 -1.86 -13.18 -7.18
N VAL A 142 -2.64 -13.40 -8.23
CA VAL A 142 -3.71 -12.50 -8.70
C VAL A 142 -5.06 -12.96 -8.16
N LEU A 143 -5.75 -12.06 -7.49
CA LEU A 143 -7.06 -12.26 -6.88
C LEU A 143 -8.17 -11.75 -7.78
N ASN A 144 -9.22 -12.56 -7.92
CA ASN A 144 -10.26 -12.33 -8.89
C ASN A 144 -11.67 -12.43 -8.29
N TYR A 145 -12.61 -11.86 -8.97
CA TYR A 145 -13.99 -12.32 -8.93
C TYR A 145 -14.07 -13.65 -9.69
N GLY A 146 -14.10 -14.76 -8.96
CA GLY A 146 -13.93 -16.12 -9.46
C GLY A 146 -12.61 -16.77 -9.00
N PRO A 147 -12.06 -17.74 -9.75
CA PRO A 147 -10.81 -18.39 -9.39
C PRO A 147 -9.62 -17.42 -9.35
N ASN A 148 -8.79 -17.52 -8.32
CA ASN A 148 -7.52 -16.79 -8.25
C ASN A 148 -6.47 -17.50 -9.10
N VAL A 149 -5.40 -16.79 -9.47
CA VAL A 149 -4.33 -17.34 -10.32
C VAL A 149 -2.96 -17.06 -9.69
N PHE A 150 -2.16 -18.11 -9.50
CA PHE A 150 -0.79 -17.98 -9.03
C PHE A 150 0.19 -18.19 -10.20
N TYR A 151 0.94 -17.18 -10.53
CA TYR A 151 1.95 -17.16 -11.58
C TYR A 151 3.35 -17.28 -10.99
N LYS A 152 4.04 -18.43 -11.25
CA LYS A 152 5.46 -18.55 -10.93
C LYS A 152 6.30 -17.76 -11.92
N ASN A 153 7.23 -16.98 -11.40
CA ASN A 153 8.24 -16.29 -12.19
C ASN A 153 9.31 -17.29 -12.66
N ASN A 154 9.61 -17.32 -13.96
CA ASN A 154 10.59 -18.25 -14.54
C ASN A 154 12.03 -17.68 -14.53
N GLY A 155 12.27 -16.50 -13.97
CA GLY A 155 13.58 -15.84 -13.93
C GLY A 155 14.10 -15.34 -15.29
N ASN A 156 13.27 -15.35 -16.31
CA ASN A 156 13.61 -14.95 -17.69
C ASN A 156 12.67 -13.88 -18.28
N GLY A 157 11.91 -13.22 -17.40
CA GLY A 157 10.90 -12.21 -17.78
C GLY A 157 9.57 -12.79 -18.24
N THR A 158 9.32 -14.09 -17.98
CA THR A 158 8.04 -14.76 -18.25
C THR A 158 7.54 -15.47 -17.00
N PHE A 159 6.24 -15.78 -16.99
CA PHE A 159 5.59 -16.48 -15.88
C PHE A 159 4.87 -17.75 -16.36
N THR A 160 4.64 -18.65 -15.41
CA THR A 160 3.87 -19.91 -15.64
C THR A 160 2.75 -20.00 -14.59
N ASP A 161 1.52 -20.22 -15.04
CA ASP A 161 0.39 -20.51 -14.14
C ASP A 161 0.59 -21.88 -13.47
N ILE A 162 0.79 -21.87 -12.15
CA ILE A 162 0.94 -23.06 -11.31
C ILE A 162 -0.16 -23.21 -10.26
N THR A 163 -1.25 -22.45 -10.39
CA THR A 163 -2.36 -22.38 -9.43
C THR A 163 -2.86 -23.75 -8.97
N ASN A 164 -3.13 -24.61 -9.94
CA ASN A 164 -3.68 -25.94 -9.66
C ASN A 164 -2.69 -26.84 -8.89
N SER A 165 -1.40 -26.71 -9.16
CA SER A 165 -0.37 -27.50 -8.46
C SER A 165 -0.21 -27.07 -7.01
N LEU A 166 -0.43 -25.79 -6.71
CA LEU A 166 -0.37 -25.23 -5.36
C LEU A 166 -1.68 -25.40 -4.56
N GLY A 167 -2.83 -25.51 -5.23
CA GLY A 167 -4.14 -25.55 -4.57
C GLY A 167 -4.66 -24.18 -4.14
N LEU A 168 -4.20 -23.08 -4.79
CA LEU A 168 -4.50 -21.69 -4.43
C LEU A 168 -5.62 -21.03 -5.28
N SER A 169 -6.34 -21.78 -6.13
CA SER A 169 -7.48 -21.20 -6.86
C SER A 169 -8.60 -20.72 -5.93
N GLY A 170 -8.69 -21.31 -4.74
CA GLY A 170 -9.83 -21.20 -3.84
C GLY A 170 -11.07 -21.90 -4.38
N PRO A 171 -12.17 -21.96 -3.62
CA PRO A 171 -13.43 -22.51 -4.09
C PRO A 171 -14.08 -21.63 -5.16
N ASP A 172 -14.84 -22.21 -6.08
CA ASP A 172 -15.57 -21.45 -7.11
C ASP A 172 -16.64 -20.54 -6.50
N LYS A 173 -17.24 -20.99 -5.39
CA LYS A 173 -18.33 -20.29 -4.70
C LYS A 173 -18.13 -20.27 -3.19
N LEU A 174 -18.52 -19.15 -2.59
CA LEU A 174 -18.69 -18.97 -1.15
C LEU A 174 -20.10 -18.45 -0.89
N ASN A 175 -20.79 -18.99 0.13
CA ASN A 175 -22.18 -18.64 0.46
C ASN A 175 -23.13 -18.73 -0.76
N GLY A 176 -22.88 -19.66 -1.69
CA GLY A 176 -23.72 -19.92 -2.86
C GLY A 176 -23.45 -19.03 -4.08
N PHE A 177 -22.62 -18.00 -3.95
CA PHE A 177 -22.27 -17.04 -5.01
C PHE A 177 -20.80 -17.16 -5.42
N THR A 178 -20.47 -16.62 -6.58
CA THR A 178 -19.08 -16.56 -7.06
C THR A 178 -18.18 -15.97 -5.97
N LYS A 179 -17.05 -16.64 -5.71
CA LYS A 179 -16.06 -16.13 -4.78
C LYS A 179 -15.52 -14.78 -5.24
N TRP A 180 -15.41 -13.83 -4.33
CA TRP A 180 -14.89 -12.50 -4.61
C TRP A 180 -13.69 -12.20 -3.71
N SER A 181 -12.50 -12.54 -4.19
CA SER A 181 -11.25 -12.30 -3.45
C SER A 181 -10.71 -10.90 -3.73
N ILE A 182 -10.26 -10.20 -2.68
CA ILE A 182 -9.88 -8.79 -2.79
C ILE A 182 -8.58 -8.42 -2.08
N GLY A 183 -8.03 -9.26 -1.22
CA GLY A 183 -6.79 -8.97 -0.51
C GLY A 183 -6.03 -10.25 -0.19
N VAL A 184 -4.71 -10.17 -0.18
CA VAL A 184 -3.85 -11.26 0.26
C VAL A 184 -2.71 -10.73 1.10
N SER A 185 -2.40 -11.46 2.18
CA SER A 185 -1.16 -11.28 2.93
C SER A 185 -0.47 -12.64 3.05
N PHE A 186 0.87 -12.60 2.98
CA PHE A 186 1.72 -13.77 3.14
C PHE A 186 2.58 -13.59 4.40
N TRP A 187 2.69 -14.62 5.22
CA TRP A 187 3.61 -14.68 6.35
C TRP A 187 3.68 -16.13 6.86
N ASP A 188 4.58 -16.40 7.78
CA ASP A 188 4.70 -17.68 8.48
C ASP A 188 3.91 -17.57 9.80
N TYR A 189 2.63 -18.01 9.78
CA TYR A 189 1.74 -17.82 10.92
C TYR A 189 2.03 -18.75 12.10
N ASN A 190 2.71 -19.87 11.83
CA ASN A 190 2.95 -20.92 12.80
C ASN A 190 4.44 -21.15 13.07
N LEU A 191 5.32 -20.29 12.55
CA LEU A 191 6.77 -20.28 12.69
C LEU A 191 7.44 -21.59 12.25
N ASP A 192 6.92 -22.22 11.19
CA ASP A 192 7.47 -23.46 10.62
C ASP A 192 8.48 -23.23 9.48
N GLY A 193 8.75 -21.98 9.15
CA GLY A 193 9.72 -21.53 8.13
C GLY A 193 9.15 -21.48 6.71
N ARG A 194 7.86 -21.74 6.51
CA ARG A 194 7.17 -21.65 5.22
C ARG A 194 6.21 -20.46 5.20
N LEU A 195 6.01 -19.91 4.02
CA LEU A 195 5.04 -18.83 3.84
C LEU A 195 3.63 -19.40 3.70
N ASP A 196 2.74 -18.93 4.54
CA ASP A 196 1.31 -19.16 4.46
C ASP A 196 0.62 -17.99 3.76
N ALA A 197 -0.66 -18.13 3.42
CA ALA A 197 -1.40 -17.09 2.72
C ALA A 197 -2.80 -16.92 3.31
N MET A 198 -3.17 -15.69 3.66
CA MET A 198 -4.56 -15.36 3.96
C MET A 198 -5.16 -14.57 2.81
N VAL A 199 -6.28 -15.06 2.29
CA VAL A 199 -7.06 -14.44 1.21
C VAL A 199 -8.33 -13.84 1.80
N GLY A 200 -8.46 -12.52 1.69
CA GLY A 200 -9.67 -11.79 2.04
C GLY A 200 -10.74 -11.92 0.97
N ASN A 201 -11.96 -12.26 1.37
CA ASN A 201 -13.12 -12.32 0.49
C ASN A 201 -14.17 -11.29 0.91
N PHE A 202 -14.86 -10.72 -0.07
CA PHE A 202 -15.75 -9.59 0.17
C PHE A 202 -17.19 -10.03 0.43
N MET A 203 -18.01 -10.14 -0.60
CA MET A 203 -19.43 -10.39 -0.42
C MET A 203 -20.00 -11.44 -1.35
N ALA A 204 -21.11 -12.04 -0.93
CA ALA A 204 -21.92 -12.95 -1.71
C ALA A 204 -22.78 -12.15 -2.71
N PHE A 205 -22.14 -11.63 -3.75
CA PHE A 205 -22.78 -10.77 -4.76
C PHE A 205 -23.75 -11.56 -5.64
N ASP A 206 -25.04 -11.16 -5.60
CA ASP A 206 -26.08 -11.63 -6.49
C ASP A 206 -26.36 -10.56 -7.55
N PRO A 207 -25.95 -10.75 -8.81
CA PRO A 207 -26.19 -9.76 -9.86
C PRO A 207 -27.68 -9.60 -10.23
N SER A 208 -28.54 -10.51 -9.80
CA SER A 208 -30.00 -10.43 -10.01
C SER A 208 -30.75 -9.69 -8.91
N TYR A 209 -30.07 -9.37 -7.80
CA TYR A 209 -30.68 -8.70 -6.67
C TYR A 209 -31.04 -7.26 -7.00
N VAL A 210 -32.28 -6.88 -6.67
CA VAL A 210 -32.76 -5.49 -6.78
C VAL A 210 -33.17 -5.01 -5.40
N SER A 211 -32.59 -3.91 -4.96
CA SER A 211 -32.92 -3.32 -3.66
C SER A 211 -34.38 -2.91 -3.59
N PRO A 212 -35.15 -3.43 -2.63
CA PRO A 212 -36.53 -2.95 -2.38
C PRO A 212 -36.58 -1.52 -1.86
N ALA A 213 -35.48 -1.07 -1.18
CA ALA A 213 -35.40 0.26 -0.60
C ALA A 213 -35.06 1.32 -1.66
N THR A 214 -34.24 0.98 -2.66
CA THR A 214 -33.76 1.87 -3.72
C THR A 214 -33.88 1.22 -5.11
N PRO A 215 -35.10 0.97 -5.61
CA PRO A 215 -35.31 0.30 -6.90
C PRO A 215 -34.66 1.09 -8.05
N GLY A 216 -33.81 0.42 -8.83
CA GLY A 216 -33.11 1.03 -9.98
C GLY A 216 -31.81 1.76 -9.64
N MET A 217 -31.40 1.74 -8.38
CA MET A 217 -30.07 2.16 -7.95
C MET A 217 -29.20 0.94 -7.63
N MET A 218 -27.88 1.12 -7.57
CA MET A 218 -26.94 0.10 -7.10
C MET A 218 -27.29 -0.26 -5.65
N PRO A 219 -27.52 -1.56 -5.32
CA PRO A 219 -27.75 -1.96 -3.94
C PRO A 219 -26.51 -1.71 -3.07
N SER A 220 -26.73 -1.28 -1.83
CA SER A 220 -25.65 -1.07 -0.86
C SER A 220 -24.97 -2.39 -0.47
N PRO A 221 -23.67 -2.41 -0.15
CA PRO A 221 -22.98 -3.56 0.45
C PRO A 221 -23.69 -4.14 1.67
N THR A 222 -24.44 -3.32 2.40
CA THR A 222 -25.20 -3.75 3.59
C THR A 222 -26.34 -4.72 3.28
N GLU A 223 -26.79 -4.77 2.03
CA GLU A 223 -27.90 -5.64 1.57
C GLU A 223 -27.43 -7.05 1.17
N TYR A 224 -26.12 -7.30 1.12
CA TYR A 224 -25.54 -8.59 0.80
C TYR A 224 -24.91 -9.24 2.03
N ASN A 225 -24.89 -10.58 2.07
CA ASN A 225 -24.08 -11.32 3.04
C ASN A 225 -22.60 -11.24 2.65
N GLY A 226 -21.71 -11.46 3.64
CA GLY A 226 -20.29 -11.53 3.40
C GLY A 226 -19.81 -12.87 2.85
N GLN A 227 -18.51 -12.98 2.65
CA GLN A 227 -17.78 -14.23 2.34
C GLN A 227 -16.58 -14.35 3.26
N ALA A 228 -16.39 -15.53 3.90
CA ALA A 228 -15.28 -15.73 4.82
C ALA A 228 -13.93 -15.53 4.13
N SER A 229 -13.02 -14.82 4.80
CA SER A 229 -11.59 -14.88 4.47
C SER A 229 -11.03 -16.28 4.74
N MET A 230 -9.98 -16.67 4.03
CA MET A 230 -9.44 -18.03 4.06
C MET A 230 -7.94 -18.02 4.34
N LEU A 231 -7.51 -18.77 5.37
CA LEU A 231 -6.10 -19.04 5.68
C LEU A 231 -5.68 -20.36 5.04
N TYR A 232 -4.64 -20.30 4.22
CA TYR A 232 -4.02 -21.43 3.55
C TYR A 232 -2.63 -21.67 4.15
N GLU A 233 -2.41 -22.87 4.71
CA GLU A 233 -1.14 -23.33 5.27
C GLU A 233 -0.33 -24.06 4.20
N GLN A 234 0.93 -23.62 3.97
CA GLN A 234 1.83 -24.30 3.04
C GLN A 234 2.35 -25.61 3.66
N GLN A 235 2.21 -26.70 2.93
CA GLN A 235 2.67 -28.02 3.33
C GLN A 235 4.11 -28.27 2.88
N PRO A 236 4.82 -29.28 3.45
CA PRO A 236 6.19 -29.62 3.05
C PRO A 236 6.34 -30.02 1.57
N ASP A 237 5.27 -30.41 0.88
CA ASP A 237 5.26 -30.70 -0.56
C ASP A 237 5.00 -29.46 -1.44
N GLY A 238 4.94 -28.26 -0.82
CA GLY A 238 4.70 -26.97 -1.47
C GLY A 238 3.24 -26.65 -1.75
N LYS A 239 2.30 -27.55 -1.45
CA LYS A 239 0.87 -27.31 -1.62
C LYS A 239 0.28 -26.57 -0.45
N PHE A 240 -0.84 -25.90 -0.69
CA PHE A 240 -1.59 -25.18 0.32
C PHE A 240 -2.88 -25.91 0.68
N ILE A 241 -3.20 -25.96 1.97
CA ILE A 241 -4.45 -26.49 2.49
C ILE A 241 -5.21 -25.42 3.29
N ASP A 242 -6.53 -25.42 3.19
CA ASP A 242 -7.39 -24.54 3.97
C ASP A 242 -7.40 -24.95 5.45
N VAL A 243 -6.92 -24.06 6.31
CA VAL A 243 -6.87 -24.24 7.77
C VAL A 243 -7.70 -23.18 8.52
N THR A 244 -8.54 -22.44 7.83
CA THR A 244 -9.33 -21.32 8.36
C THR A 244 -10.12 -21.69 9.61
N ARG A 245 -10.85 -22.81 9.56
CA ARG A 245 -11.68 -23.27 10.71
C ARG A 245 -10.84 -23.79 11.86
N LYS A 246 -9.72 -24.47 11.56
CA LYS A 246 -8.78 -24.99 12.55
C LYS A 246 -8.21 -23.86 13.40
N ASN A 247 -7.99 -22.70 12.80
CA ASN A 247 -7.35 -21.55 13.43
C ASN A 247 -8.34 -20.43 13.88
N ASN A 248 -9.63 -20.73 14.01
CA ASN A 248 -10.69 -19.82 14.49
C ASN A 248 -10.92 -18.57 13.61
N LEU A 249 -10.53 -18.59 12.33
CA LEU A 249 -10.65 -17.46 11.39
C LEU A 249 -11.89 -17.53 10.50
N TYR A 250 -12.83 -18.45 10.76
CA TYR A 250 -14.01 -18.62 9.92
C TYR A 250 -15.16 -17.71 10.34
N TYR A 251 -15.30 -16.57 9.65
CA TYR A 251 -16.38 -15.61 9.81
C TYR A 251 -17.16 -15.51 8.48
N PRO A 252 -18.23 -16.32 8.28
CA PRO A 252 -18.88 -16.51 6.98
C PRO A 252 -19.52 -15.25 6.41
N ASP A 253 -19.88 -14.29 7.25
CA ASP A 253 -20.58 -13.07 6.85
C ASP A 253 -19.66 -11.84 6.90
N SER A 254 -18.33 -12.01 7.03
CA SER A 254 -17.38 -10.91 6.97
C SER A 254 -17.28 -10.33 5.56
N LYS A 255 -17.12 -9.02 5.46
CA LYS A 255 -16.96 -8.28 4.20
C LYS A 255 -15.57 -7.66 4.15
N CYS A 256 -14.57 -8.53 4.06
CA CYS A 256 -13.18 -8.09 4.03
C CYS A 256 -12.92 -7.18 2.82
N MET A 257 -12.22 -6.06 3.05
CA MET A 257 -11.72 -5.14 2.02
C MET A 257 -10.21 -4.97 2.08
N GLY A 258 -9.57 -5.35 3.19
CA GLY A 258 -8.13 -5.28 3.35
C GLY A 258 -7.64 -6.14 4.52
N LEU A 259 -6.43 -6.66 4.37
CA LEU A 259 -5.73 -7.46 5.37
C LEU A 259 -4.37 -6.84 5.66
N THR A 260 -4.06 -6.60 6.92
CA THR A 260 -2.75 -6.09 7.35
C THR A 260 -2.21 -7.01 8.44
N VAL A 261 -0.95 -7.44 8.30
CA VAL A 261 -0.30 -8.39 9.21
C VAL A 261 0.87 -7.70 9.90
N PHE A 262 0.83 -7.65 11.23
CA PHE A 262 1.89 -7.08 12.06
C PHE A 262 1.72 -7.52 13.53
N ASP A 263 2.77 -7.43 14.31
CA ASP A 263 2.75 -7.66 15.76
C ASP A 263 2.23 -6.38 16.44
N TYR A 264 0.93 -6.38 16.86
CA TYR A 264 0.30 -5.16 17.39
C TYR A 264 0.50 -4.94 18.89
N ASP A 265 0.82 -6.01 19.65
CA ASP A 265 0.98 -5.97 21.09
C ASP A 265 2.40 -6.29 21.60
N ASP A 266 3.36 -6.39 20.63
CA ASP A 266 4.79 -6.63 20.88
C ASP A 266 5.08 -7.97 21.60
N ASP A 267 4.26 -9.02 21.34
CA ASP A 267 4.46 -10.35 21.90
C ASP A 267 5.32 -11.28 21.03
N GLY A 268 5.60 -10.89 19.79
CA GLY A 268 6.46 -11.58 18.82
C GLY A 268 5.71 -12.44 17.83
N ASP A 269 4.41 -12.63 17.99
CA ASP A 269 3.55 -13.33 17.04
C ASP A 269 2.90 -12.29 16.07
N LEU A 270 2.75 -12.64 14.78
CA LEU A 270 2.12 -11.73 13.83
C LEU A 270 0.60 -11.89 13.85
N ASP A 271 -0.09 -10.77 14.05
CA ASP A 271 -1.53 -10.64 14.14
C ASP A 271 -2.13 -10.17 12.81
N ILE A 272 -3.47 -10.17 12.72
CA ILE A 272 -4.18 -9.77 11.50
C ILE A 272 -5.20 -8.69 11.81
N PHE A 273 -5.03 -7.50 11.25
CA PHE A 273 -6.11 -6.52 11.14
C PHE A 273 -6.87 -6.76 9.83
N GLN A 274 -8.18 -6.95 9.92
CA GLN A 274 -9.08 -7.09 8.77
C GLN A 274 -10.05 -5.91 8.73
N ALA A 275 -9.90 -5.04 7.72
CA ALA A 275 -10.85 -4.00 7.42
C ALA A 275 -12.12 -4.60 6.80
N ASN A 276 -13.29 -4.26 7.33
CA ASN A 276 -14.58 -4.77 6.88
C ASN A 276 -15.50 -3.65 6.41
N ASP A 277 -16.12 -3.82 5.24
CA ASP A 277 -17.03 -2.84 4.66
C ASP A 277 -18.39 -2.84 5.37
N HIS A 278 -18.80 -1.68 5.92
CA HIS A 278 -20.03 -1.47 6.69
C HIS A 278 -20.26 -2.47 7.83
N GLN A 279 -19.17 -2.97 8.40
CA GLN A 279 -19.18 -3.88 9.55
C GLN A 279 -18.09 -3.48 10.56
N LEU A 280 -18.07 -4.13 11.73
CA LEU A 280 -16.95 -4.00 12.65
C LEU A 280 -15.67 -4.59 12.02
N ASN A 281 -14.57 -3.87 12.12
CA ASN A 281 -13.26 -4.41 11.77
C ASN A 281 -12.86 -5.49 12.76
N PHE A 282 -12.04 -6.43 12.31
CA PHE A 282 -11.47 -7.46 13.18
C PHE A 282 -10.00 -7.18 13.47
N MET A 283 -9.60 -7.50 14.68
CA MET A 283 -8.21 -7.75 15.06
C MET A 283 -8.12 -9.20 15.53
N PHE A 284 -7.46 -10.04 14.77
CA PHE A 284 -7.19 -11.40 15.16
C PHE A 284 -5.81 -11.48 15.81
N ARG A 285 -5.81 -11.59 17.13
CA ARG A 285 -4.57 -11.82 17.89
C ARG A 285 -4.13 -13.27 17.70
N ASN A 286 -2.86 -13.45 17.38
CA ASN A 286 -2.23 -14.75 17.27
C ASN A 286 -1.74 -15.20 18.66
N ASP A 287 -2.23 -16.32 19.14
CA ASP A 287 -1.75 -16.95 20.36
C ASP A 287 -1.02 -18.27 19.96
N ASN A 288 0.23 -18.19 19.46
CA ASN A 288 1.05 -19.32 19.00
C ASN A 288 0.37 -20.15 17.88
N GLY A 289 -0.09 -19.50 16.82
CA GLY A 289 -0.71 -20.13 15.66
C GLY A 289 -2.23 -20.35 15.78
N VAL A 290 -2.86 -19.95 16.88
CA VAL A 290 -4.32 -20.00 17.10
C VAL A 290 -4.86 -18.59 17.32
N TYR A 291 -5.76 -18.17 16.47
CA TYR A 291 -6.26 -16.80 16.49
C TYR A 291 -7.46 -16.59 17.42
N LYS A 292 -7.53 -15.40 18.03
CA LYS A 292 -8.68 -14.89 18.78
C LYS A 292 -9.07 -13.52 18.22
N GLU A 293 -10.35 -13.33 17.87
CA GLU A 293 -10.87 -12.00 17.50
C GLU A 293 -10.96 -11.13 18.76
N VAL A 294 -10.29 -9.96 18.74
CA VAL A 294 -10.16 -9.01 19.86
C VAL A 294 -10.39 -7.55 19.45
N GLY A 295 -10.90 -7.27 18.26
CA GLY A 295 -11.00 -5.93 17.68
C GLY A 295 -11.79 -4.95 18.55
N VAL A 296 -12.86 -5.41 19.19
CA VAL A 296 -13.62 -4.60 20.17
C VAL A 296 -12.82 -4.39 21.46
N GLU A 297 -12.13 -5.45 21.92
CA GLU A 297 -11.34 -5.42 23.16
C GLU A 297 -10.15 -4.46 23.04
N CYS A 298 -9.46 -4.47 21.88
CA CYS A 298 -8.31 -3.62 21.63
C CYS A 298 -8.65 -2.22 21.08
N GLY A 299 -9.91 -1.95 20.69
CA GLY A 299 -10.39 -0.62 20.35
C GLY A 299 -10.32 -0.24 18.87
N VAL A 300 -10.13 -1.19 17.91
CA VAL A 300 -10.01 -0.89 16.46
C VAL A 300 -11.23 -1.31 15.64
N ALA A 301 -12.25 -1.90 16.28
CA ALA A 301 -13.38 -2.48 15.56
C ALA A 301 -14.32 -1.45 14.94
N ALA A 302 -14.46 -0.26 15.52
CA ALA A 302 -15.52 0.67 15.18
C ALA A 302 -15.04 2.12 15.23
N SER A 303 -15.78 3.02 14.56
CA SER A 303 -15.61 4.46 14.72
C SER A 303 -15.85 4.92 16.16
N SER A 304 -15.48 6.16 16.48
CA SER A 304 -15.74 6.79 17.79
C SER A 304 -17.22 6.78 18.22
N GLN A 305 -18.14 6.52 17.29
CA GLN A 305 -19.58 6.38 17.56
C GLN A 305 -20.00 4.93 17.84
N GLY A 306 -19.08 3.98 17.87
CA GLY A 306 -19.33 2.56 18.10
C GLY A 306 -20.01 1.85 16.93
N LYS A 307 -19.83 2.34 15.70
CA LYS A 307 -20.41 1.77 14.48
C LYS A 307 -19.32 1.27 13.55
N GLY A 308 -19.61 0.16 12.86
CA GLY A 308 -18.85 -0.23 11.69
C GLY A 308 -19.03 0.80 10.57
N THR A 309 -17.98 1.06 9.83
CA THR A 309 -17.90 2.03 8.74
C THR A 309 -17.50 1.35 7.43
N GLY A 310 -17.45 2.06 6.33
CA GLY A 310 -17.03 1.55 5.02
C GLY A 310 -15.51 1.40 4.93
N SER A 311 -14.92 0.60 5.83
CA SER A 311 -13.46 0.43 5.92
C SER A 311 -12.90 -0.33 4.72
N MET A 312 -11.87 0.25 4.07
CA MET A 312 -11.25 -0.29 2.86
C MET A 312 -9.93 -1.01 3.13
N HIS A 313 -9.03 -0.42 3.91
CA HIS A 313 -7.73 -1.01 4.23
C HIS A 313 -7.13 -0.36 5.48
N GLY A 314 -6.28 -1.11 6.21
CA GLY A 314 -5.47 -0.61 7.32
C GLY A 314 -4.00 -0.43 6.89
N SER A 315 -3.52 0.82 6.81
CA SER A 315 -2.10 1.13 6.65
C SER A 315 -1.48 1.36 8.02
N ILE A 316 -0.28 0.84 8.27
CA ILE A 316 0.35 0.91 9.59
C ILE A 316 1.66 1.71 9.59
N GLY A 317 1.96 2.38 10.70
CA GLY A 317 3.19 3.13 10.90
C GLY A 317 3.20 3.87 12.24
N ASP A 318 4.37 4.26 12.70
CA ASP A 318 4.56 5.09 13.90
C ASP A 318 4.37 6.56 13.50
N ILE A 319 3.16 7.11 13.73
CA ILE A 319 2.77 8.44 13.22
C ILE A 319 3.22 9.60 14.10
N ASP A 320 3.56 9.36 15.35
CA ASP A 320 3.95 10.43 16.30
C ASP A 320 5.33 10.22 16.94
N GLY A 321 6.08 9.21 16.50
CA GLY A 321 7.46 8.94 16.91
C GLY A 321 7.56 8.35 18.32
N ASP A 322 6.48 7.75 18.86
CA ASP A 322 6.49 7.16 20.20
C ASP A 322 7.03 5.72 20.22
N GLY A 323 7.24 5.12 19.05
CA GLY A 323 7.81 3.79 18.86
C GLY A 323 6.79 2.67 18.82
N LEU A 324 5.50 2.98 18.82
CA LEU A 324 4.39 2.04 18.67
C LEU A 324 3.79 2.15 17.27
N ILE A 325 3.25 1.05 16.77
CA ILE A 325 2.65 1.02 15.43
C ILE A 325 1.17 1.36 15.52
N ASP A 326 0.80 2.43 14.82
CA ASP A 326 -0.57 2.94 14.68
C ASP A 326 -1.24 2.41 13.41
N ILE A 327 -2.57 2.57 13.29
CA ILE A 327 -3.35 2.11 12.16
C ILE A 327 -4.14 3.27 11.54
N LEU A 328 -3.86 3.58 10.27
CA LEU A 328 -4.70 4.42 9.43
C LEU A 328 -5.66 3.52 8.65
N VAL A 329 -6.96 3.71 8.80
CA VAL A 329 -7.97 3.01 8.01
C VAL A 329 -8.54 3.95 6.96
N SER A 330 -8.31 3.63 5.67
CA SER A 330 -9.05 4.28 4.58
C SER A 330 -10.51 3.82 4.61
N ASP A 331 -11.45 4.74 4.44
CA ASP A 331 -12.85 4.50 4.72
C ASP A 331 -13.75 5.40 3.86
N LEU A 332 -14.90 4.89 3.46
CA LEU A 332 -15.84 5.62 2.61
C LEU A 332 -16.63 6.70 3.37
N ASP A 333 -16.76 6.56 4.68
CA ASP A 333 -17.63 7.41 5.50
C ASP A 333 -16.88 8.23 6.54
N TYR A 334 -15.82 7.67 7.13
CA TYR A 334 -15.20 8.20 8.34
C TYR A 334 -13.69 8.49 8.17
N GLY A 335 -12.93 7.48 7.70
CA GLY A 335 -11.46 7.49 7.70
C GLY A 335 -10.94 7.49 9.13
N ALA A 336 -10.47 6.34 9.64
CA ALA A 336 -10.07 6.21 11.04
C ALA A 336 -8.57 6.29 11.22
N LEU A 337 -8.12 6.86 12.34
CA LEU A 337 -6.75 6.83 12.81
C LEU A 337 -6.73 6.31 14.25
N TYR A 338 -6.24 5.09 14.42
CA TYR A 338 -6.13 4.43 15.71
C TYR A 338 -4.69 4.50 16.21
N LYS A 339 -4.48 5.28 17.28
CA LYS A 339 -3.18 5.36 17.95
C LYS A 339 -3.01 4.20 18.91
N ASN A 340 -1.91 3.47 18.80
CA ASN A 340 -1.49 2.46 19.75
C ASN A 340 -1.03 3.14 21.05
N THR A 341 -1.52 2.67 22.19
CA THR A 341 -1.16 3.20 23.51
C THR A 341 -0.29 2.24 24.33
N GLY A 342 0.17 1.16 23.67
CA GLY A 342 0.86 0.05 24.30
C GLY A 342 -0.10 -0.95 24.95
N ASN A 343 0.43 -2.10 25.34
CA ASN A 343 -0.33 -3.21 25.95
C ASN A 343 -1.49 -3.71 25.07
N GLY A 344 -1.35 -3.62 23.75
CA GLY A 344 -2.34 -4.10 22.79
C GLY A 344 -3.64 -3.28 22.76
N LEU A 345 -3.60 -2.00 23.11
CA LEU A 345 -4.77 -1.12 23.14
C LEU A 345 -4.60 0.07 22.21
N PHE A 346 -5.67 0.43 21.50
CA PHE A 346 -5.73 1.57 20.62
C PHE A 346 -6.77 2.60 21.08
N VAL A 347 -6.53 3.85 20.71
CA VAL A 347 -7.45 4.98 20.89
C VAL A 347 -7.71 5.63 19.55
N ASP A 348 -8.97 5.87 19.25
CA ASP A 348 -9.37 6.61 18.04
C ASP A 348 -9.03 8.10 18.20
N ILE A 349 -8.06 8.57 17.42
CA ILE A 349 -7.60 9.97 17.37
C ILE A 349 -7.98 10.67 16.08
N THR A 350 -8.91 10.14 15.30
CA THR A 350 -9.31 10.64 13.98
C THR A 350 -9.67 12.12 14.01
N ARG A 351 -10.37 12.55 15.04
CA ARG A 351 -10.78 13.95 15.21
C ARG A 351 -9.62 14.84 15.64
N GLU A 352 -8.89 14.40 16.63
CA GLU A 352 -7.75 15.13 17.22
C GLU A 352 -6.63 15.33 16.22
N SER A 353 -6.40 14.34 15.37
CA SER A 353 -5.39 14.38 14.30
C SER A 353 -5.72 15.32 13.14
N GLY A 354 -6.99 15.76 13.03
CA GLY A 354 -7.47 16.56 11.90
C GLY A 354 -7.93 15.73 10.69
N LEU A 355 -7.79 14.40 10.72
CA LEU A 355 -8.19 13.51 9.62
C LEU A 355 -9.70 13.58 9.35
N GLU A 356 -10.55 13.58 10.39
CA GLU A 356 -12.02 13.72 10.26
C GLU A 356 -12.40 14.95 9.41
N ALA A 357 -11.77 16.09 9.70
CA ALA A 357 -12.05 17.33 8.96
C ALA A 357 -11.56 17.28 7.50
N ALA A 358 -10.43 16.62 7.24
CA ALA A 358 -9.89 16.44 5.89
C ALA A 358 -10.73 15.49 5.05
N MET A 359 -11.24 14.40 5.64
CA MET A 359 -12.05 13.37 4.99
C MET A 359 -13.53 13.75 4.84
N ALA A 360 -14.01 14.76 5.56
CA ALA A 360 -15.43 15.14 5.58
C ALA A 360 -16.08 15.20 4.18
N GLY A 361 -17.09 14.35 3.95
CA GLY A 361 -17.82 14.24 2.68
C GLY A 361 -17.03 13.62 1.54
N LYS A 362 -15.98 12.85 1.84
CA LYS A 362 -15.17 12.14 0.85
C LYS A 362 -15.13 10.65 1.19
N GLY A 363 -15.17 9.81 0.15
CA GLY A 363 -14.88 8.40 0.28
C GLY A 363 -13.39 8.14 0.03
N GLY A 364 -12.71 7.51 1.00
CA GLY A 364 -11.31 7.13 0.89
C GLY A 364 -11.17 5.67 0.47
N TRP A 365 -10.49 5.42 -0.66
CA TRP A 365 -10.17 4.08 -1.15
C TRP A 365 -8.73 3.72 -0.83
N GLY A 366 -7.82 3.83 -1.80
CA GLY A 366 -6.40 3.69 -1.54
C GLY A 366 -5.88 4.81 -0.64
N ALA A 367 -5.15 4.44 0.40
CA ALA A 367 -4.42 5.37 1.25
C ALA A 367 -3.08 4.76 1.66
N ALA A 368 -2.07 5.60 1.83
CA ALA A 368 -0.76 5.17 2.30
C ALA A 368 -0.21 6.15 3.34
N LEU A 369 0.48 5.59 4.32
CA LEU A 369 1.42 6.29 5.19
C LEU A 369 2.79 6.27 4.51
N PHE A 370 3.42 7.43 4.32
CA PHE A 370 4.73 7.56 3.68
C PHE A 370 5.37 8.91 4.02
N ASP A 371 6.67 8.99 3.95
CA ASP A 371 7.42 10.23 4.19
C ASP A 371 7.76 10.85 2.83
N TYR A 372 6.90 11.83 2.37
CA TYR A 372 7.05 12.37 1.02
C TYR A 372 8.15 13.42 0.88
N ASP A 373 8.61 14.01 1.97
CA ASP A 373 9.65 15.05 1.95
C ASP A 373 10.91 14.68 2.74
N ASN A 374 11.02 13.40 3.14
CA ASN A 374 12.16 12.82 3.82
C ASN A 374 12.53 13.51 5.15
N ASP A 375 11.55 14.09 5.86
CA ASP A 375 11.79 14.72 7.14
C ASP A 375 11.73 13.72 8.32
N GLY A 376 11.30 12.49 8.04
CA GLY A 376 11.21 11.35 8.93
C GLY A 376 9.88 11.24 9.66
N ASP A 377 8.86 12.02 9.29
CA ASP A 377 7.49 11.93 9.79
C ASP A 377 6.60 11.31 8.71
N LEU A 378 5.70 10.40 9.08
CA LEU A 378 4.82 9.75 8.11
C LEU A 378 3.63 10.65 7.76
N ASP A 379 3.48 10.96 6.48
CA ASP A 379 2.39 11.70 5.87
C ASP A 379 1.30 10.76 5.34
N ILE A 380 0.17 11.32 4.90
CA ILE A 380 -0.95 10.54 4.35
C ILE A 380 -1.28 11.02 2.94
N VAL A 381 -1.39 10.08 2.00
CA VAL A 381 -2.04 10.30 0.70
C VAL A 381 -3.30 9.45 0.62
N VAL A 382 -4.40 10.03 0.04
CA VAL A 382 -5.69 9.33 -0.12
C VAL A 382 -6.24 9.52 -1.52
N ALA A 383 -6.54 8.41 -2.19
CA ALA A 383 -7.32 8.38 -3.42
C ALA A 383 -8.82 8.43 -3.08
N ASN A 384 -9.49 9.51 -3.46
CA ASN A 384 -10.88 9.74 -3.12
C ASN A 384 -11.83 9.48 -4.31
N GLY A 385 -13.03 8.99 -3.99
CA GLY A 385 -14.14 8.76 -4.92
C GLY A 385 -15.35 8.20 -4.19
N THR A 386 -16.54 8.31 -4.76
CA THR A 386 -17.74 7.70 -4.21
C THR A 386 -17.91 6.25 -4.69
N ALA A 387 -18.67 5.44 -3.96
CA ALA A 387 -18.89 4.02 -4.26
C ALA A 387 -20.12 3.79 -5.15
N GLU A 388 -21.30 4.27 -4.77
CA GLU A 388 -22.59 3.93 -5.39
C GLU A 388 -22.96 4.81 -6.59
N GLU A 389 -22.37 6.01 -6.65
CA GLU A 389 -22.47 6.94 -7.76
C GLU A 389 -21.08 7.41 -8.18
N LEU A 390 -20.87 7.65 -9.46
CA LEU A 390 -19.56 8.09 -9.96
C LEU A 390 -19.37 9.61 -9.77
N ILE A 391 -19.28 10.06 -8.52
CA ILE A 391 -19.00 11.45 -8.18
C ILE A 391 -17.49 11.64 -7.97
N LEU A 392 -16.93 12.53 -8.79
CA LEU A 392 -15.50 12.83 -8.73
C LEU A 392 -15.17 13.67 -7.51
N GLN A 393 -14.12 13.32 -6.77
CA GLN A 393 -13.65 13.98 -5.57
C GLN A 393 -12.19 14.44 -5.69
N TYR A 394 -11.76 15.38 -4.85
CA TYR A 394 -10.36 15.79 -4.78
C TYR A 394 -9.58 14.76 -3.98
N PRO A 395 -8.46 14.23 -4.48
CA PRO A 395 -7.53 13.43 -3.69
C PRO A 395 -6.89 14.29 -2.59
N LEU A 396 -6.37 13.65 -1.55
CA LEU A 396 -5.75 14.34 -0.41
C LEU A 396 -4.26 14.01 -0.34
N LEU A 397 -3.48 15.01 0.08
CA LEU A 397 -2.13 14.85 0.61
C LEU A 397 -2.10 15.62 1.94
N LEU A 398 -1.86 14.91 3.02
CA LEU A 398 -1.91 15.44 4.38
C LEU A 398 -0.51 15.36 4.99
N GLU A 399 0.07 16.52 5.30
CA GLU A 399 1.38 16.68 5.92
C GLU A 399 1.27 16.56 7.44
N ASN A 400 2.13 15.75 8.05
CA ASN A 400 2.22 15.51 9.49
C ASN A 400 3.11 16.58 10.15
N ASP A 401 2.80 16.96 11.38
CA ASP A 401 3.65 17.85 12.18
C ASP A 401 4.66 17.09 13.08
N GLY A 402 4.83 15.78 12.86
CA GLY A 402 5.66 14.87 13.65
C GLY A 402 5.07 14.51 14.99
N LYS A 403 3.76 14.76 15.20
CA LYS A 403 3.01 14.46 16.43
C LYS A 403 1.64 13.84 16.15
N GLY A 404 1.44 13.36 14.93
CA GLY A 404 0.17 12.77 14.51
C GLY A 404 -0.94 13.78 14.21
N HIS A 405 -0.62 15.07 13.96
CA HIS A 405 -1.58 16.04 13.48
C HIS A 405 -1.35 16.34 12.00
N PHE A 406 -2.41 16.27 11.22
CA PHE A 406 -2.36 16.32 9.77
C PHE A 406 -3.01 17.57 9.19
N LYS A 407 -2.35 18.16 8.19
CA LYS A 407 -2.83 19.31 7.44
C LYS A 407 -2.86 19.01 5.95
N ASN A 408 -3.99 19.28 5.28
CA ASN A 408 -4.07 19.12 3.82
C ASN A 408 -3.22 20.17 3.09
N VAL A 409 -2.19 19.70 2.39
CA VAL A 409 -1.26 20.50 1.60
C VAL A 409 -1.34 20.20 0.10
N GLY A 410 -2.22 19.32 -0.33
CA GLY A 410 -2.26 18.81 -1.70
C GLY A 410 -2.29 19.90 -2.77
N LYS A 411 -3.06 20.98 -2.57
CA LYS A 411 -3.15 22.08 -3.53
C LYS A 411 -1.82 22.81 -3.75
N GLU A 412 -0.99 22.89 -2.71
CA GLU A 412 0.33 23.50 -2.74
C GLU A 412 1.39 22.56 -3.32
N ARG A 413 1.11 21.25 -3.38
CA ARG A 413 2.07 20.21 -3.75
C ARG A 413 1.88 19.64 -5.16
N GLY A 414 0.80 19.97 -5.87
CA GLY A 414 0.64 19.54 -7.26
C GLY A 414 -0.75 19.73 -7.86
N ALA A 415 -0.81 19.92 -9.17
CA ALA A 415 -2.06 20.14 -9.90
C ALA A 415 -3.02 18.94 -9.81
N TYR A 416 -2.49 17.72 -9.64
CA TYR A 416 -3.28 16.50 -9.48
C TYR A 416 -4.26 16.63 -8.30
N PHE A 417 -3.79 17.10 -7.14
CA PHE A 417 -4.60 17.27 -5.93
C PHE A 417 -5.65 18.41 -6.03
N SER A 418 -5.59 19.21 -7.09
CA SER A 418 -6.58 20.23 -7.44
C SER A 418 -7.54 19.77 -8.55
N THR A 419 -7.46 18.51 -8.98
CA THR A 419 -8.28 17.92 -10.04
C THR A 419 -9.14 16.82 -9.46
N LYS A 420 -10.45 16.88 -9.66
CA LYS A 420 -11.37 15.84 -9.20
C LYS A 420 -11.20 14.56 -10.02
N ARG A 421 -11.19 13.42 -9.34
CA ARG A 421 -11.09 12.06 -9.89
C ARG A 421 -12.00 11.09 -9.14
N SER A 422 -12.17 9.88 -9.66
CA SER A 422 -12.72 8.74 -8.92
C SER A 422 -11.59 7.73 -8.70
N GLY A 423 -10.75 8.01 -7.70
CA GLY A 423 -9.60 7.19 -7.34
C GLY A 423 -10.00 5.86 -6.71
N ARG A 424 -9.17 4.82 -6.87
CA ARG A 424 -9.31 3.49 -6.26
C ARG A 424 -7.98 3.01 -5.69
N GLY A 425 -7.28 2.12 -6.40
CA GLY A 425 -5.95 1.68 -6.00
C GLY A 425 -4.96 2.84 -5.92
N LEU A 426 -4.07 2.76 -4.95
CA LEU A 426 -2.99 3.72 -4.75
C LEU A 426 -1.78 2.96 -4.24
N ALA A 427 -0.60 3.28 -4.76
CA ALA A 427 0.67 2.82 -4.20
C ALA A 427 1.69 3.96 -4.18
N VAL A 428 2.60 3.90 -3.20
CA VAL A 428 3.75 4.80 -3.08
C VAL A 428 5.04 4.01 -3.33
N TRP A 429 5.98 4.61 -4.05
CA TRP A 429 7.22 3.95 -4.47
C TRP A 429 8.27 4.96 -4.94
N ASP A 430 9.52 4.58 -4.96
CA ASP A 430 10.58 5.34 -5.60
C ASP A 430 10.91 4.66 -6.94
N PHE A 431 10.26 5.13 -8.03
CA PHE A 431 10.33 4.44 -9.32
C PHE A 431 11.62 4.70 -10.10
N ASP A 432 12.30 5.82 -9.85
CA ASP A 432 13.54 6.18 -10.54
C ASP A 432 14.78 6.12 -9.63
N ASN A 433 14.61 5.60 -8.40
CA ASN A 433 15.66 5.37 -7.40
C ASN A 433 16.40 6.65 -7.00
N ASP A 434 15.74 7.79 -6.99
CA ASP A 434 16.34 9.07 -6.62
C ASP A 434 16.13 9.45 -5.14
N GLY A 435 15.37 8.61 -4.40
CA GLY A 435 15.07 8.77 -2.99
C GLY A 435 13.87 9.63 -2.68
N ASP A 436 13.10 10.02 -3.69
CA ASP A 436 11.81 10.68 -3.55
C ASP A 436 10.69 9.64 -3.66
N MET A 437 9.78 9.61 -2.69
CA MET A 437 8.64 8.70 -2.79
C MET A 437 7.58 9.28 -3.73
N ASP A 438 7.32 8.55 -4.82
CA ASP A 438 6.34 8.86 -5.86
C ASP A 438 4.99 8.22 -5.58
N ILE A 439 3.96 8.61 -6.34
CA ILE A 439 2.61 8.08 -6.16
C ILE A 439 2.07 7.58 -7.50
N ILE A 440 1.49 6.38 -7.50
CA ILE A 440 0.67 5.88 -8.60
C ILE A 440 -0.77 5.69 -8.11
N VAL A 441 -1.75 6.21 -8.87
CA VAL A 441 -3.18 6.10 -8.54
C VAL A 441 -3.95 5.57 -9.74
N SER A 442 -4.79 4.58 -9.53
CA SER A 442 -5.74 4.11 -10.53
C SER A 442 -7.11 4.79 -10.37
N HIS A 443 -7.87 4.85 -11.45
CA HIS A 443 -9.15 5.53 -11.50
C HIS A 443 -10.23 4.67 -12.16
N VAL A 444 -11.48 4.80 -11.70
CA VAL A 444 -12.64 4.15 -12.32
C VAL A 444 -13.47 5.12 -13.17
N ASP A 445 -13.07 6.39 -13.26
CA ASP A 445 -13.74 7.33 -14.14
C ASP A 445 -13.41 7.03 -15.62
N LYS A 446 -14.44 7.04 -16.47
CA LYS A 446 -14.41 6.53 -17.87
C LYS A 446 -13.35 7.19 -18.79
N GLN A 447 -12.74 8.27 -18.38
CA GLN A 447 -11.83 9.07 -19.21
C GLN A 447 -10.40 9.13 -18.65
N ALA A 448 -10.19 8.76 -17.40
CA ALA A 448 -8.89 8.86 -16.78
C ALA A 448 -8.04 7.60 -17.03
N THR A 449 -6.78 7.83 -17.36
CA THR A 449 -5.73 6.82 -17.21
C THR A 449 -5.37 6.69 -15.72
N ALA A 450 -4.63 5.66 -15.32
CA ALA A 450 -3.87 5.71 -14.08
C ALA A 450 -3.00 6.99 -14.07
N ALA A 451 -2.61 7.50 -12.90
CA ALA A 451 -1.79 8.69 -12.77
C ALA A 451 -0.49 8.38 -12.03
N LEU A 452 0.65 8.52 -12.72
CA LEU A 452 1.98 8.48 -12.11
C LEU A 452 2.41 9.90 -11.78
N LEU A 453 2.55 10.17 -10.49
CA LEU A 453 2.91 11.45 -9.93
C LEU A 453 4.33 11.37 -9.41
N ARG A 454 5.28 11.94 -10.17
CA ARG A 454 6.67 12.02 -9.74
C ARG A 454 6.81 13.10 -8.69
N ASN A 455 7.46 12.77 -7.59
CA ASN A 455 7.88 13.72 -6.58
C ASN A 455 9.13 14.47 -7.08
N ASP A 456 9.12 15.80 -7.01
CA ASP A 456 10.25 16.63 -7.46
C ASP A 456 10.80 17.39 -6.25
N GLY A 457 11.61 16.77 -5.40
CA GLY A 457 12.36 17.44 -4.34
C GLY A 457 12.19 16.95 -2.91
N GLY A 458 11.62 15.78 -2.68
CA GLY A 458 11.66 15.10 -1.39
C GLY A 458 13.10 14.83 -0.96
N ASN A 459 13.99 14.47 -1.91
CA ASN A 459 15.41 14.22 -1.71
C ASN A 459 16.28 15.48 -1.42
N ASN A 460 15.67 16.61 -1.13
CA ASN A 460 16.38 17.72 -0.49
C ASN A 460 16.77 17.41 0.98
N ASN A 461 16.10 16.46 1.59
CA ASN A 461 16.47 15.82 2.85
C ASN A 461 17.19 14.49 2.56
N HIS A 462 17.86 13.95 3.56
CA HIS A 462 18.57 12.67 3.45
C HIS A 462 17.63 11.50 3.69
N TRP A 463 17.94 10.34 3.13
CA TRP A 463 17.11 9.15 3.18
C TRP A 463 17.94 7.84 3.17
N LEU A 464 17.31 6.72 3.44
CA LEU A 464 17.86 5.38 3.21
C LEU A 464 16.75 4.45 2.73
N GLY A 465 16.95 3.75 1.60
CA GLY A 465 16.12 2.64 1.18
C GLY A 465 16.66 1.31 1.72
N LEU A 466 15.80 0.45 2.29
CA LEU A 466 16.21 -0.79 2.94
C LEU A 466 15.42 -1.99 2.42
N THR A 467 16.13 -2.98 1.86
CA THR A 467 15.59 -4.29 1.53
C THR A 467 16.03 -5.33 2.56
N LEU A 468 15.08 -6.04 3.14
CA LEU A 468 15.33 -7.14 4.06
C LEU A 468 15.16 -8.48 3.35
N LYS A 469 16.12 -9.40 3.55
CA LYS A 469 16.05 -10.78 3.05
C LYS A 469 16.26 -11.76 4.19
N GLY A 470 15.30 -12.66 4.41
CA GLY A 470 15.43 -13.73 5.40
C GLY A 470 16.48 -14.75 4.97
N LYS A 471 17.18 -15.36 5.93
CA LYS A 471 18.22 -16.36 5.67
C LYS A 471 17.70 -17.65 4.99
N HIS A 472 16.47 -18.01 5.31
CA HIS A 472 15.84 -19.26 4.84
C HIS A 472 14.59 -18.99 3.98
N GLY A 473 14.51 -17.79 3.39
CA GLY A 473 13.40 -17.36 2.56
C GLY A 473 12.76 -16.05 3.04
N PRO A 474 11.75 -15.57 2.34
CA PRO A 474 11.09 -14.31 2.68
C PRO A 474 10.29 -14.37 3.99
N ALA A 475 9.94 -15.57 4.49
CA ALA A 475 9.16 -15.76 5.70
C ALA A 475 9.72 -14.98 6.90
N ALA A 476 11.03 -15.07 7.15
CA ALA A 476 11.66 -14.35 8.27
C ALA A 476 11.74 -12.82 8.07
N ALA A 477 11.63 -12.33 6.84
CA ALA A 477 11.68 -10.91 6.55
C ALA A 477 10.30 -10.23 6.68
N ILE A 478 9.21 -10.95 6.41
CA ILE A 478 7.84 -10.42 6.52
C ILE A 478 7.48 -10.26 8.00
N GLY A 479 6.97 -9.09 8.37
CA GLY A 479 6.69 -8.74 9.75
C GLY A 479 7.91 -8.29 10.54
N ALA A 480 9.12 -8.32 9.96
CA ALA A 480 10.32 -7.83 10.63
C ALA A 480 10.17 -6.35 11.01
N LYS A 481 10.43 -6.05 12.30
CA LYS A 481 10.38 -4.69 12.84
C LYS A 481 11.77 -4.06 12.77
N VAL A 482 11.84 -2.86 12.22
CA VAL A 482 13.07 -2.08 12.05
C VAL A 482 12.99 -0.84 12.92
N VAL A 483 14.01 -0.67 13.77
CA VAL A 483 14.14 0.52 14.64
C VAL A 483 15.36 1.32 14.20
N VAL A 484 15.12 2.54 13.77
CA VAL A 484 16.14 3.48 13.29
C VAL A 484 16.38 4.56 14.32
N THR A 485 17.64 4.82 14.64
CA THR A 485 18.05 5.95 15.48
C THR A 485 19.01 6.83 14.70
N ALA A 486 18.64 8.10 14.50
CA ALA A 486 19.45 9.12 13.84
C ALA A 486 19.45 10.42 14.67
N GLY A 487 20.49 10.64 15.46
CA GLY A 487 20.58 11.74 16.41
C GLY A 487 19.54 11.59 17.53
N ASP A 488 18.62 12.51 17.61
CA ASP A 488 17.54 12.59 18.58
C ASP A 488 16.21 11.97 18.09
N LYS A 489 16.13 11.60 16.80
CA LYS A 489 14.94 10.99 16.21
C LYS A 489 15.04 9.47 16.24
N LYS A 490 13.93 8.83 16.58
CA LYS A 490 13.74 7.39 16.48
C LYS A 490 12.53 7.13 15.60
N GLN A 491 12.63 6.15 14.72
CA GLN A 491 11.55 5.71 13.84
C GLN A 491 11.39 4.20 13.94
N VAL A 492 10.15 3.71 13.85
CA VAL A 492 9.84 2.29 13.82
C VAL A 492 9.10 1.97 12.53
N LEU A 493 9.60 0.98 11.78
CA LEU A 493 9.01 0.52 10.53
C LEU A 493 8.75 -1.00 10.63
N VAL A 494 7.79 -1.49 9.88
CA VAL A 494 7.50 -2.92 9.75
C VAL A 494 7.59 -3.32 8.28
N ASN A 495 8.32 -4.39 8.00
CA ASN A 495 8.38 -4.96 6.65
C ASN A 495 7.12 -5.75 6.36
N GLN A 496 6.22 -5.22 5.54
CA GLN A 496 4.87 -5.74 5.31
C GLN A 496 4.51 -5.85 3.84
N TRP A 497 3.51 -6.68 3.55
CA TRP A 497 2.79 -6.77 2.28
C TRP A 497 1.36 -6.26 2.46
N ALA A 498 0.68 -5.92 1.34
CA ALA A 498 -0.67 -5.35 1.38
C ALA A 498 -0.71 -4.04 2.20
N THR A 499 -0.42 -2.94 1.55
CA THR A 499 -0.16 -1.66 2.23
C THR A 499 -1.19 -0.59 1.92
N SER A 500 -2.14 -0.89 1.00
CA SER A 500 -3.21 0.01 0.59
C SER A 500 -4.39 -0.77 0.02
N TYR A 501 -5.52 -0.12 -0.25
CA TYR A 501 -6.69 -0.76 -0.85
C TYR A 501 -6.33 -1.46 -2.17
N LEU A 502 -6.48 -2.79 -2.20
CA LEU A 502 -6.16 -3.68 -3.32
C LEU A 502 -4.73 -3.50 -3.88
N SER A 503 -3.83 -2.86 -3.13
CA SER A 503 -2.56 -2.39 -3.69
C SER A 503 -1.40 -2.65 -2.74
N ASN A 504 -0.19 -2.80 -3.35
CA ASN A 504 1.06 -2.95 -2.64
C ASN A 504 2.03 -1.84 -3.04
N ASN A 505 2.61 -1.17 -2.04
CA ASN A 505 3.64 -0.16 -2.19
C ASN A 505 4.99 -0.78 -2.62
N ASP A 506 6.01 0.05 -2.74
CA ASP A 506 7.39 -0.39 -2.82
C ASP A 506 7.71 -1.36 -1.67
N PRO A 507 8.21 -2.57 -1.97
CA PRO A 507 8.55 -3.54 -0.93
C PRO A 507 9.81 -3.14 -0.14
N ARG A 508 10.52 -2.11 -0.56
CA ARG A 508 11.67 -1.55 0.17
C ARG A 508 11.17 -0.59 1.25
N LEU A 509 11.68 -0.73 2.46
CA LEU A 509 11.42 0.24 3.51
C LEU A 509 12.11 1.55 3.17
N HIS A 510 11.38 2.65 3.23
CA HIS A 510 11.89 4.00 3.01
C HIS A 510 12.01 4.74 4.35
N ILE A 511 13.17 5.35 4.60
CA ILE A 511 13.54 5.97 5.86
C ILE A 511 14.01 7.39 5.59
N GLY A 512 13.18 8.39 5.84
CA GLY A 512 13.59 9.79 5.78
C GLY A 512 14.43 10.18 6.99
N LEU A 513 15.47 10.97 6.76
CA LEU A 513 16.46 11.32 7.79
C LEU A 513 16.59 12.82 8.04
N GLY A 514 15.77 13.64 7.37
CA GLY A 514 15.87 15.10 7.42
C GLY A 514 17.27 15.57 7.03
N GLN A 515 17.94 16.28 7.92
CA GLN A 515 19.30 16.79 7.68
C GLN A 515 20.40 15.86 8.20
N LYS A 516 20.06 14.65 8.66
CA LYS A 516 21.03 13.69 9.20
C LYS A 516 21.66 12.88 8.05
N LYS A 517 22.98 12.84 7.98
CA LYS A 517 23.73 12.16 6.91
C LYS A 517 24.06 10.70 7.24
N GLN A 518 23.61 10.22 8.38
CA GLN A 518 23.81 8.82 8.78
C GLN A 518 22.77 8.40 9.82
N ILE A 519 22.52 7.12 9.85
CA ILE A 519 21.84 6.40 10.92
C ILE A 519 22.88 5.99 11.94
N ASP A 520 22.71 6.37 13.20
CA ASP A 520 23.63 6.00 14.28
C ASP A 520 23.49 4.53 14.65
N GLN A 521 22.23 4.04 14.67
CA GLN A 521 21.91 2.64 14.96
C GLN A 521 20.66 2.20 14.19
N LEU A 522 20.75 1.05 13.53
CA LEU A 522 19.67 0.30 12.90
C LEU A 522 19.56 -1.04 13.60
N GLU A 523 18.39 -1.30 14.20
CA GLU A 523 18.06 -2.57 14.83
C GLU A 523 17.00 -3.28 13.99
N ILE A 524 17.19 -4.56 13.70
CA ILE A 524 16.23 -5.41 12.98
C ILE A 524 15.81 -6.52 13.91
N TYR A 525 14.53 -6.62 14.16
CA TYR A 525 13.88 -7.71 14.86
C TYR A 525 13.18 -8.56 13.81
N TRP A 526 13.81 -9.67 13.45
CA TRP A 526 13.27 -10.60 12.47
C TRP A 526 12.08 -11.38 13.05
N SER A 527 11.12 -11.79 12.21
CA SER A 527 9.90 -12.49 12.66
C SER A 527 10.19 -13.87 13.29
N ASP A 528 11.37 -14.45 13.09
CA ASP A 528 11.84 -15.66 13.77
C ASP A 528 12.48 -15.41 15.15
N GLY A 529 12.36 -14.19 15.69
CA GLY A 529 12.89 -13.78 16.99
C GLY A 529 14.37 -13.41 17.02
N VAL A 530 15.08 -13.47 15.91
CA VAL A 530 16.49 -13.03 15.82
C VAL A 530 16.56 -11.51 15.84
N LYS A 531 17.55 -10.94 16.55
CA LYS A 531 17.86 -9.52 16.54
C LYS A 531 19.22 -9.26 15.94
N GLU A 532 19.31 -8.29 15.04
CA GLU A 532 20.57 -7.78 14.47
C GLU A 532 20.70 -6.28 14.69
N VAL A 533 21.94 -5.78 14.81
CA VAL A 533 22.24 -4.35 15.05
C VAL A 533 23.35 -3.89 14.14
N TYR A 534 23.11 -2.81 13.41
CA TYR A 534 24.06 -2.14 12.53
C TYR A 534 24.28 -0.71 13.01
N LYS A 535 25.48 -0.16 12.79
CA LYS A 535 25.83 1.20 13.27
C LYS A 535 26.50 2.01 12.19
N ASN A 536 26.33 3.33 12.27
CA ASN A 536 27.00 4.31 11.41
C ASN A 536 26.74 4.06 9.92
N ILE A 537 25.46 3.83 9.55
CA ILE A 537 25.05 3.64 8.14
C ILE A 537 24.89 5.02 7.51
N THR A 538 25.56 5.26 6.39
CA THR A 538 25.43 6.51 5.63
C THR A 538 24.06 6.61 4.93
N SER A 539 23.65 7.82 4.60
CA SER A 539 22.39 8.11 3.88
C SER A 539 22.54 8.07 2.36
N ASP A 540 21.44 8.28 1.66
CA ASP A 540 21.30 8.58 0.24
C ASP A 540 21.68 7.41 -0.68
N HIS A 541 21.23 6.21 -0.32
CA HIS A 541 21.40 5.01 -1.13
C HIS A 541 20.44 3.89 -0.71
N TYR A 542 20.38 2.84 -1.53
CA TYR A 542 19.67 1.60 -1.22
C TYR A 542 20.61 0.57 -0.60
N LEU A 543 20.11 -0.13 0.41
CA LEU A 543 20.84 -1.13 1.20
C LEU A 543 20.06 -2.44 1.23
N THR A 544 20.74 -3.57 0.98
CA THR A 544 20.16 -4.89 1.21
C THR A 544 20.86 -5.58 2.38
N ILE A 545 20.08 -6.04 3.35
CA ILE A 545 20.55 -6.83 4.49
C ILE A 545 19.98 -8.25 4.37
N LEU A 546 20.90 -9.24 4.37
CA LEU A 546 20.58 -10.65 4.46
C LEU A 546 20.78 -11.13 5.89
N GLN A 547 19.74 -11.65 6.51
CA GLN A 547 19.73 -12.16 7.88
C GLN A 547 20.91 -13.13 8.13
N GLY A 548 21.66 -12.94 9.21
CA GLY A 548 22.80 -13.75 9.60
C GLY A 548 24.06 -13.56 8.75
N THR A 549 24.00 -12.74 7.68
CA THR A 549 25.14 -12.43 6.79
C THR A 549 25.55 -10.97 6.90
N GLY A 550 24.58 -10.06 7.05
CA GLY A 550 24.77 -8.63 7.13
C GLY A 550 24.50 -7.91 5.81
N ILE A 551 25.14 -6.77 5.60
CA ILE A 551 24.97 -5.95 4.40
C ILE A 551 25.58 -6.68 3.20
N VAL A 552 24.75 -7.03 2.21
CA VAL A 552 25.16 -7.80 1.03
C VAL A 552 25.16 -6.98 -0.26
N LYS A 553 24.41 -5.87 -0.29
CA LYS A 553 24.35 -4.96 -1.44
C LYS A 553 24.17 -3.52 -0.95
N ASN A 554 24.88 -2.59 -1.61
CA ASN A 554 24.82 -1.16 -1.38
C ASN A 554 24.89 -0.48 -2.75
N TYR A 555 23.86 0.31 -3.19
CA TYR A 555 23.75 0.85 -4.54
C TYR A 555 22.87 2.11 -4.64
#